data_9712501638926d5af63cbe1e3125838a
#
_entry.id   9712501638926d5af63cbe1e3125838a
#
_cell.length_a   1.000
_cell.length_b   1.000
_cell.length_c   1.000
_cell.angle_alpha   90.00
_cell.angle_beta   90.00
_cell.angle_gamma   90.00
#
_symmetry.space_group_name_H-M   'P 1'
#
loop_
_entity.id
_entity.type
_entity.pdbx_description
1 polymer ?
#
loop_
_entity_poly.entity_id
_entity_poly.type
_entity_poly.pdbx_seq_one_letter_code
_entity_poly.pdbx_strand_id
1 'polypeptide(L)' 'MRYTYTVTKEGGEAEMMKAMSWKKLSKSLLLKYPEFSGWCTYINKKGHVQVKNFINGKIIYEPKRN' A
#
# COMPACT_ATOMS: atom_id res chain seq x y z
N MET A 1 0.69 -8.59 15.68
CA MET A 1 -0.47 -8.75 14.81
C MET A 1 -0.14 -8.31 13.39
N ARG A 2 -0.51 -9.11 12.40
CA ARG A 2 -0.25 -8.79 11.00
C ARG A 2 -1.52 -8.34 10.31
N TYR A 3 -1.36 -7.38 9.42
CA TYR A 3 -2.45 -6.91 8.59
C TYR A 3 -2.29 -7.44 7.17
N THR A 4 -3.41 -7.69 6.52
CA THR A 4 -3.39 -8.12 5.12
C THR A 4 -3.61 -6.90 4.24
N TYR A 5 -2.70 -6.73 3.28
CA TYR A 5 -2.73 -5.62 2.34
C TYR A 5 -2.96 -6.16 0.94
N THR A 6 -3.89 -5.55 0.22
CA THR A 6 -4.11 -5.89 -1.18
C THR A 6 -3.34 -4.88 -2.01
N VAL A 7 -2.33 -5.35 -2.70
CA VAL A 7 -1.46 -4.51 -3.53
C VAL A 7 -1.85 -4.73 -4.98
N THR A 8 -2.35 -3.68 -5.63
CA THR A 8 -2.79 -3.75 -7.01
C THR A 8 -1.83 -2.97 -7.90
N LYS A 9 -1.22 -3.67 -8.84
CA LYS A 9 -0.31 -3.05 -9.80
C LYS A 9 -1.14 -2.36 -10.88
N GLU A 10 -0.72 -1.15 -11.27
CA GLU A 10 -1.42 -0.41 -12.32
C GLU A 10 -1.46 -1.22 -13.62
N GLY A 11 -2.67 -1.40 -14.14
CA GLY A 11 -2.89 -2.16 -15.36
C GLY A 11 -2.66 -3.65 -15.22
N GLY A 12 -2.52 -4.14 -14.00
CA GLY A 12 -2.14 -5.52 -13.77
C GLY A 12 -2.86 -6.20 -12.63
N GLU A 13 -2.18 -7.16 -12.06
CA GLU A 13 -2.76 -8.07 -11.08
C GLU A 13 -2.70 -7.53 -9.67
N ALA A 14 -3.60 -8.03 -8.83
CA ALA A 14 -3.58 -7.76 -7.40
C ALA A 14 -2.83 -8.89 -6.71
N GLU A 15 -2.09 -8.51 -5.67
CA GLU A 15 -1.33 -9.46 -4.88
C GLU A 15 -1.60 -9.15 -3.41
N MET A 16 -1.73 -10.19 -2.59
CA MET A 16 -1.94 -10.00 -1.16
C MET A 16 -0.62 -10.11 -0.43
N MET A 17 -0.35 -9.16 0.44
CA MET A 17 0.86 -9.15 1.25
C MET A 17 0.48 -8.95 2.70
N LYS A 18 1.27 -9.50 3.61
CA LYS A 18 1.06 -9.35 5.04
C LYS A 18 2.24 -8.63 5.67
N ALA A 19 1.96 -7.73 6.58
CA ALA A 19 2.98 -7.02 7.31
C ALA A 19 2.45 -6.54 8.66
N MET A 20 3.35 -6.24 9.57
CA MET A 20 2.96 -5.80 10.90
C MET A 20 2.54 -4.34 10.95
N SER A 21 2.94 -3.56 9.95
CA SER A 21 2.57 -2.16 9.87
C SER A 21 2.65 -1.68 8.44
N TRP A 22 1.98 -0.57 8.16
CA TRP A 22 2.05 0.06 6.85
C TRP A 22 3.49 0.41 6.48
N LYS A 23 4.25 0.93 7.43
CA LYS A 23 5.63 1.30 7.20
C LYS A 23 6.47 0.11 6.73
N LYS A 24 6.29 -1.03 7.40
CA LYS A 24 7.01 -2.25 7.01
C LYS A 24 6.53 -2.78 5.67
N LEU A 25 5.23 -2.70 5.42
CA LEU A 25 4.67 -3.15 4.14
C LEU A 25 5.25 -2.34 2.98
N SER A 26 5.22 -1.01 3.09
CA SER A 26 5.71 -0.14 2.02
C SER A 26 7.19 -0.38 1.75
N LYS A 27 7.98 -0.59 2.78
CA LYS A 27 9.40 -0.88 2.63
C LYS A 27 9.62 -2.20 1.88
N SER A 28 8.91 -3.25 2.28
CA SER A 28 9.02 -4.54 1.61
C SER A 28 8.54 -4.47 0.17
N LEU A 29 7.45 -3.76 -0.05
CA LEU A 29 6.89 -3.60 -1.39
C LEU A 29 7.89 -2.93 -2.33
N LEU A 30 8.52 -1.85 -1.89
CA LEU A 30 9.46 -1.12 -2.71
C LEU A 30 10.79 -1.84 -2.88
N LEU A 31 11.13 -2.76 -1.97
CA LEU A 31 12.29 -3.63 -2.18
C LEU A 31 12.01 -4.63 -3.28
N LYS A 32 10.79 -5.15 -3.34
CA LYS A 32 10.38 -6.11 -4.37
C LYS A 32 10.12 -5.42 -5.71
N TYR A 33 9.51 -4.25 -5.67
CA TYR A 33 9.17 -3.48 -6.87
C TYR A 33 9.62 -2.03 -6.69
N PRO A 34 10.88 -1.70 -6.96
CA PRO A 34 11.41 -0.35 -6.70
C PRO A 34 10.68 0.78 -7.42
N GLU A 35 10.08 0.49 -8.56
CA GLU A 35 9.35 1.50 -9.33
C GLU A 35 7.85 1.21 -9.38
N PHE A 36 7.34 0.67 -8.29
CA PHE A 36 5.95 0.27 -8.22
C PHE A 36 5.01 1.45 -8.48
N SER A 37 4.03 1.20 -9.35
CA SER A 37 2.94 2.13 -9.63
C SER A 37 1.64 1.36 -9.44
N GLY A 38 0.72 1.93 -8.68
CA GLY A 38 -0.55 1.29 -8.38
C GLY A 38 -1.06 1.76 -7.03
N TRP A 39 -1.73 0.87 -6.33
CA TRP A 39 -2.27 1.23 -5.02
C TRP A 39 -2.29 0.04 -4.08
N CYS A 40 -2.37 0.35 -2.79
CA CYS A 40 -2.43 -0.64 -1.74
C CYS A 40 -3.65 -0.34 -0.87
N THR A 41 -4.46 -1.35 -0.62
CA THR A 41 -5.68 -1.21 0.17
C THR A 41 -5.60 -2.11 1.40
N TYR A 42 -6.00 -1.58 2.54
CA TYR A 42 -6.05 -2.38 3.76
C TYR A 42 -7.07 -1.78 4.74
N ILE A 43 -7.37 -2.56 5.76
CA ILE A 43 -8.27 -2.12 6.83
C ILE A 43 -7.43 -1.87 8.07
N ASN A 44 -7.52 -0.66 8.62
CA ASN A 44 -6.74 -0.29 9.79
C ASN A 44 -7.36 -0.81 11.08
N LYS A 45 -6.73 -0.51 12.23
CA LYS A 45 -7.20 -0.97 13.54
C LYS A 45 -8.62 -0.53 13.85
N LYS A 46 -9.03 0.59 13.33
CA LYS A 46 -10.37 1.13 13.57
C LYS A 46 -11.43 0.56 12.65
N GLY A 47 -11.02 -0.34 11.75
CA GLY A 47 -11.94 -0.95 10.80
C GLY A 47 -12.21 -0.10 9.58
N HIS A 48 -11.42 0.94 9.36
CA HIS A 48 -11.58 1.82 8.20
C HIS A 48 -10.71 1.36 7.04
N VAL A 49 -11.25 1.41 5.85
CA VAL A 49 -10.50 1.09 4.63
C VAL A 49 -9.55 2.22 4.32
N GLN A 50 -8.30 1.89 4.10
CA GLN A 50 -7.25 2.84 3.74
C GLN A 50 -6.73 2.50 2.35
N VAL A 51 -6.49 3.51 1.54
CA VAL A 51 -5.93 3.34 0.20
C VAL A 51 -4.69 4.20 0.10
N LYS A 52 -3.58 3.60 -0.32
CA LYS A 52 -2.32 4.29 -0.51
C LYS A 52 -1.92 4.16 -1.97
N ASN A 53 -1.67 5.27 -2.63
CA ASN A 53 -1.30 5.29 -4.05
C ASN A 53 0.20 5.44 -4.23
N PHE A 54 0.74 4.79 -5.27
CA PHE A 54 2.15 4.84 -5.60
C PHE A 54 2.33 5.23 -7.06
N ILE A 55 3.34 6.03 -7.34
CA ILE A 55 3.79 6.30 -8.71
C ILE A 55 5.32 6.21 -8.72
N ASN A 56 5.84 5.34 -9.59
CA ASN A 56 7.29 5.15 -9.77
C ASN A 56 8.04 4.95 -8.45
N GLY A 57 7.47 4.15 -7.57
CA GLY A 57 8.09 3.84 -6.30
C GLY A 57 7.95 4.91 -5.22
N LYS A 58 7.13 5.91 -5.48
CA LYS A 58 6.89 6.99 -4.51
C LYS A 58 5.45 6.96 -4.04
N ILE A 59 5.26 7.14 -2.75
CA ILE A 59 3.93 7.21 -2.17
C ILE A 59 3.35 8.60 -2.41
N ILE A 60 2.13 8.63 -2.93
CA ILE A 60 1.42 9.89 -3.15
C ILE A 60 0.55 10.15 -1.93
N TYR A 61 0.79 11.25 -1.27
CA TYR A 61 -0.02 11.66 -0.13
C TYR A 61 -1.03 12.67 -0.56
N GLU A 62 -2.28 12.44 -0.19
CA GLU A 62 -3.31 13.42 -0.45
C GLU A 62 -3.25 14.52 0.58
N PRO A 63 -3.43 15.79 0.15
CA PRO A 63 -3.48 16.90 1.10
C PRO A 63 -4.62 16.70 2.08
N LYS A 64 -4.36 16.99 3.33
CA LYS A 64 -5.41 16.95 4.32
C LYS A 64 -6.40 18.07 4.05
N ARG A 65 -7.66 17.70 4.12
CA ARG A 65 -8.73 18.69 4.04
C ARG A 65 -9.24 18.98 5.43
N ASN A 66 -9.42 20.21 5.70
CA ASN A 66 -9.95 20.64 6.98
C ASN A 66 -11.36 21.14 6.80
#